data_6beaf30224d79597eb156330032e950b
#
_entry.id   6beaf30224d79597eb156330032e950b
#
_cell.length_a   1.000
_cell.length_b   1.000
_cell.length_c   1.000
_cell.angle_alpha   90.00
_cell.angle_beta   90.00
_cell.angle_gamma   90.00
#
_symmetry.space_group_name_H-M   'P 1'
#
loop_
_entity.id
_entity.type
_entity.pdbx_description
1 polymer ?
#
loop_
_entity_poly.entity_id
_entity_poly.type
_entity_poly.pdbx_seq_one_letter_code
_entity_poly.pdbx_strand_id
1 'polypeptide(L)'
;MPKKPDEHRHPDKLEPFGDLLKSVHQFFQERPVKGVLQSIDDFFKQPFPHASFPVDIRDAGDNQIITAALPGVKKEQISLNILGNSLTISLQNQDILTEEDDQKKTFRRFGSYQSASRMVTLPHPIDEKKVKASYRDGLLEITIPKIQGKKIDLVD
;
A
#
# COMPACT_ATOMS: atom_id res chain seq x y z
N MET A 1 43.21 55.56 14.44
CA MET A 1 41.91 55.19 13.91
C MET A 1 41.69 53.72 14.14
N PRO A 2 40.82 53.39 15.04
CA PRO A 2 40.51 51.99 15.17
C PRO A 2 39.80 51.55 13.88
N LYS A 3 40.45 50.71 13.14
CA LYS A 3 39.77 49.97 12.10
C LYS A 3 38.70 49.12 12.78
N LYS A 4 37.47 49.33 12.41
CA LYS A 4 36.42 48.41 12.76
C LYS A 4 36.87 47.02 12.29
N PRO A 5 36.88 46.05 13.16
CA PRO A 5 37.06 44.69 12.67
C PRO A 5 36.01 44.46 11.62
N ASP A 6 36.47 44.18 10.44
CA ASP A 6 35.57 43.64 9.43
C ASP A 6 34.91 42.44 10.06
N GLU A 7 33.72 42.65 10.52
CA GLU A 7 32.82 41.56 10.79
C GLU A 7 32.62 40.83 9.48
N HIS A 8 33.59 40.04 9.13
CA HIS A 8 33.30 38.94 8.25
C HIS A 8 32.33 38.02 9.00
N ARG A 9 31.13 38.50 9.11
CA ARG A 9 30.02 37.56 9.23
C ARG A 9 30.12 36.69 8.01
N HIS A 10 30.67 35.54 8.21
CA HIS A 10 30.44 34.45 7.31
C HIS A 10 29.01 34.02 7.49
N PRO A 11 28.10 34.39 6.62
CA PRO A 11 26.73 33.88 6.65
C PRO A 11 26.68 32.45 6.14
N ASP A 12 27.83 31.88 5.89
CA ASP A 12 27.99 30.69 5.02
C ASP A 12 27.43 29.40 5.59
N LYS A 13 27.03 29.37 6.85
CA LYS A 13 26.45 28.12 7.41
C LYS A 13 24.94 28.01 7.29
N LEU A 14 24.26 29.10 6.93
CA LEU A 14 22.80 29.13 6.84
C LEU A 14 22.29 29.35 5.41
N GLU A 15 23.17 29.68 4.47
CA GLU A 15 22.79 29.95 3.09
C GLU A 15 22.11 28.78 2.37
N PRO A 16 22.57 27.52 2.51
CA PRO A 16 21.90 26.42 1.83
C PRO A 16 20.48 26.21 2.35
N PHE A 17 20.22 26.50 3.62
CA PHE A 17 18.86 26.43 4.18
C PHE A 17 18.01 27.65 3.82
N GLY A 18 18.62 28.83 3.71
CA GLY A 18 17.93 30.05 3.29
C GLY A 18 17.44 29.96 1.85
N ASP A 19 18.24 29.44 0.95
CA ASP A 19 17.86 29.23 -0.44
C ASP A 19 16.81 28.13 -0.59
N LEU A 20 16.91 27.07 0.20
CA LEU A 20 15.90 26.03 0.25
C LEU A 20 14.55 26.58 0.72
N LEU A 21 14.56 27.38 1.80
CA LEU A 21 13.36 28.03 2.32
C LEU A 21 12.77 29.04 1.35
N LYS A 22 13.60 29.81 0.63
CA LYS A 22 13.14 30.69 -0.44
C LYS A 22 12.55 29.92 -1.60
N SER A 23 13.16 28.82 -2.00
CA SER A 23 12.63 27.96 -3.06
C SER A 23 11.31 27.34 -2.68
N VAL A 24 11.16 26.89 -1.44
CA VAL A 24 9.91 26.39 -0.90
C VAL A 24 8.86 27.51 -0.85
N HIS A 25 9.26 28.70 -0.40
CA HIS A 25 8.36 29.83 -0.30
C HIS A 25 7.89 30.32 -1.69
N GLN A 26 8.77 30.36 -2.67
CA GLN A 26 8.41 30.65 -4.06
C GLN A 26 7.49 29.60 -4.65
N PHE A 27 7.75 28.33 -4.36
CA PHE A 27 6.89 27.23 -4.79
C PHE A 27 5.47 27.37 -4.25
N PHE A 28 5.32 27.80 -2.99
CA PHE A 28 4.02 28.04 -2.39
C PHE A 28 3.34 29.33 -2.88
N GLN A 29 4.10 30.33 -3.34
CA GLN A 29 3.55 31.56 -3.87
C GLN A 29 3.08 31.45 -5.32
N GLU A 30 3.78 30.67 -6.14
CA GLU A 30 3.49 30.55 -7.57
C GLU A 30 2.34 29.59 -7.88
N ARG A 31 1.99 28.72 -6.96
CA ARG A 31 0.85 27.83 -7.11
C ARG A 31 -0.20 28.16 -6.06
N PRO A 32 -1.47 28.28 -6.46
CA PRO A 32 -2.53 28.46 -5.50
C PRO A 32 -2.52 27.28 -4.52
N VAL A 33 -2.10 27.55 -3.31
CA VAL A 33 -2.01 26.59 -2.20
C VAL A 33 -3.34 25.89 -1.95
N LYS A 34 -4.43 26.50 -2.34
CA LYS A 34 -5.79 25.95 -2.24
C LYS A 34 -5.95 24.60 -2.98
N GLY A 35 -5.32 24.42 -4.13
CA GLY A 35 -5.38 23.15 -4.86
C GLY A 35 -4.61 22.02 -4.19
N VAL A 36 -3.45 22.33 -3.62
CA VAL A 36 -2.60 21.35 -2.93
C VAL A 36 -3.22 20.97 -1.58
N LEU A 37 -3.77 21.94 -0.84
CA LEU A 37 -4.45 21.68 0.44
C LEU A 37 -5.74 20.89 0.24
N GLN A 38 -6.47 21.13 -0.84
CA GLN A 38 -7.64 20.31 -1.17
C GLN A 38 -7.25 18.88 -1.51
N SER A 39 -6.14 18.67 -2.22
CA SER A 39 -5.65 17.33 -2.53
C SER A 39 -5.22 16.58 -1.27
N ILE A 40 -4.61 17.26 -0.31
CA ILE A 40 -4.25 16.68 0.98
C ILE A 40 -5.51 16.38 1.81
N ASP A 41 -6.47 17.31 1.86
CA ASP A 41 -7.73 17.11 2.54
C ASP A 41 -8.54 15.96 1.94
N ASP A 42 -8.60 15.86 0.62
CA ASP A 42 -9.24 14.76 -0.08
C ASP A 42 -8.52 13.43 0.16
N PHE A 43 -7.20 13.47 0.25
CA PHE A 43 -6.41 12.31 0.61
C PHE A 43 -6.69 11.82 2.03
N PHE A 44 -6.87 12.72 2.99
CA PHE A 44 -7.21 12.38 4.37
C PHE A 44 -8.71 12.10 4.59
N LYS A 45 -9.58 12.66 3.77
CA LYS A 45 -11.03 12.40 3.84
C LYS A 45 -11.43 11.07 3.21
N GLN A 46 -10.66 10.57 2.27
CA GLN A 46 -10.87 9.23 1.79
C GLN A 46 -10.46 8.27 2.91
N PRO A 47 -11.38 7.44 3.43
CA PRO A 47 -10.98 6.38 4.32
C PRO A 47 -9.91 5.60 3.57
N PHE A 48 -8.71 5.50 4.13
CA PHE A 48 -7.56 4.86 3.49
C PHE A 48 -7.98 3.57 2.76
N PRO A 49 -8.50 3.63 1.51
CA PRO A 49 -8.87 2.43 0.81
C PRO A 49 -7.63 1.72 0.30
N HIS A 50 -6.47 2.34 0.49
CA HIS A 50 -5.27 1.94 -0.22
C HIS A 50 -4.02 1.90 0.67
N ALA A 51 -4.16 1.49 1.92
CA ALA A 51 -3.04 0.85 2.57
C ALA A 51 -2.81 -0.49 1.82
N SER A 52 -2.49 -0.38 0.53
CA SER A 52 -2.19 -1.54 -0.27
C SER A 52 -0.82 -2.05 0.15
N PHE A 53 -0.80 -3.26 0.62
CA PHE A 53 0.42 -3.97 0.91
C PHE A 53 1.20 -4.25 -0.39
N PRO A 54 2.53 -4.32 -0.35
CA PRO A 54 3.32 -4.64 -1.51
C PRO A 54 3.09 -6.10 -1.94
N VAL A 55 2.89 -6.29 -3.23
CA VAL A 55 2.77 -7.61 -3.86
C VAL A 55 3.81 -7.70 -4.95
N ASP A 56 4.61 -8.74 -4.92
CA ASP A 56 5.59 -9.07 -5.93
C ASP A 56 5.15 -10.30 -6.72
N ILE A 57 5.39 -10.30 -8.02
CA ILE A 57 5.06 -11.39 -8.92
C ILE A 57 6.34 -11.85 -9.60
N ARG A 58 6.67 -13.09 -9.39
CA ARG A 58 7.87 -13.71 -9.95
C ARG A 58 7.51 -14.88 -10.85
N ASP A 59 8.18 -14.94 -11.98
CA ASP A 59 8.12 -16.08 -12.88
C ASP A 59 9.14 -17.14 -12.43
N ALA A 60 8.68 -18.34 -12.18
CA ALA A 60 9.48 -19.46 -11.73
C ALA A 60 9.26 -20.68 -12.64
N GLY A 61 9.62 -20.55 -13.92
CA GLY A 61 9.46 -21.61 -14.90
C GLY A 61 8.02 -21.97 -15.19
N ASP A 62 7.58 -23.12 -14.73
CA ASP A 62 6.20 -23.61 -14.93
C ASP A 62 5.19 -22.98 -13.96
N ASN A 63 5.65 -22.18 -13.02
CA ASN A 63 4.81 -21.55 -12.01
C ASN A 63 4.98 -20.02 -12.00
N GLN A 64 3.95 -19.33 -11.62
CA GLN A 64 4.02 -17.95 -11.17
C GLN A 64 3.91 -17.91 -9.63
N ILE A 65 4.80 -17.20 -9.01
CA ILE A 65 4.85 -17.05 -7.56
C ILE A 65 4.47 -15.62 -7.21
N ILE A 66 3.43 -15.47 -6.44
CA ILE A 66 2.97 -14.19 -5.91
C ILE A 66 3.33 -14.14 -4.43
N THR A 67 4.03 -13.11 -4.03
CA THR A 67 4.41 -12.89 -2.63
C THR A 67 3.85 -11.58 -2.13
N ALA A 68 3.33 -11.59 -0.91
CA ALA A 68 2.86 -10.40 -0.23
C ALA A 68 3.44 -10.35 1.19
N ALA A 69 4.07 -9.24 1.53
CA ALA A 69 4.55 -8.99 2.88
C ALA A 69 3.41 -8.42 3.73
N LEU A 70 2.97 -9.18 4.73
CA LEU A 70 1.84 -8.87 5.59
C LEU A 70 2.25 -8.95 7.06
N PRO A 71 3.19 -8.11 7.51
CA PRO A 71 3.65 -8.17 8.90
C PRO A 71 2.52 -7.83 9.87
N GLY A 72 2.40 -8.63 10.93
CA GLY A 72 1.39 -8.42 11.96
C GLY A 72 -0.04 -8.86 11.61
N VAL A 73 -0.25 -9.43 10.42
CA VAL A 73 -1.55 -9.97 10.01
C VAL A 73 -1.67 -11.43 10.42
N LYS A 74 -2.81 -11.80 10.95
CA LYS A 74 -3.11 -13.20 11.28
C LYS A 74 -3.62 -13.95 10.06
N LYS A 75 -3.34 -15.24 9.97
CA LYS A 75 -3.79 -16.09 8.86
C LYS A 75 -5.31 -16.00 8.63
N GLU A 76 -6.08 -15.92 9.69
CA GLU A 76 -7.55 -15.86 9.66
C GLU A 76 -8.08 -14.55 9.07
N GLN A 77 -7.23 -13.53 9.00
CA GLN A 77 -7.56 -12.22 8.42
C GLN A 77 -7.33 -12.17 6.91
N ILE A 78 -6.69 -13.17 6.34
CA ILE A 78 -6.34 -13.23 4.91
C ILE A 78 -7.40 -14.03 4.17
N SER A 79 -7.97 -13.43 3.14
CA SER A 79 -8.89 -14.08 2.21
C SER A 79 -8.34 -14.03 0.79
N LEU A 80 -8.35 -15.16 0.12
CA LEU A 80 -7.94 -15.29 -1.27
C LEU A 80 -9.14 -15.66 -2.11
N ASN A 81 -9.37 -14.91 -3.18
CA ASN A 81 -10.45 -15.16 -4.14
C ASN A 81 -9.91 -15.18 -5.55
N ILE A 82 -10.32 -16.16 -6.33
CA ILE A 82 -9.93 -16.34 -7.72
C ILE A 82 -11.16 -16.22 -8.61
N LEU A 83 -11.07 -15.36 -9.61
CA LEU A 83 -12.08 -15.21 -10.62
C LEU A 83 -11.42 -15.12 -12.01
N GLY A 84 -11.57 -16.18 -12.81
CA GLY A 84 -10.94 -16.26 -14.12
C GLY A 84 -9.41 -16.21 -14.05
N ASN A 85 -8.82 -15.13 -14.50
CA ASN A 85 -7.39 -14.88 -14.46
C ASN A 85 -6.95 -13.91 -13.37
N SER A 86 -7.85 -13.54 -12.48
CA SER A 86 -7.59 -12.56 -11.42
C SER A 86 -7.60 -13.24 -10.05
N LEU A 87 -6.57 -12.92 -9.28
CA LEU A 87 -6.45 -13.28 -7.87
C LEU A 87 -6.62 -12.03 -7.02
N THR A 88 -7.54 -12.07 -6.09
CA THR A 88 -7.76 -11.00 -5.12
C THR A 88 -7.29 -11.46 -3.75
N ILE A 89 -6.39 -10.69 -3.16
CA ILE A 89 -5.92 -10.86 -1.79
C ILE A 89 -6.61 -9.78 -0.95
N SER A 90 -7.41 -10.19 0.03
CA SER A 90 -8.14 -9.28 0.91
C SER A 90 -7.72 -9.50 2.35
N LEU A 91 -7.52 -8.40 3.06
CA LEU A 91 -7.21 -8.38 4.48
C LEU A 91 -8.41 -7.82 5.23
N GLN A 92 -8.87 -8.54 6.22
CA GLN A 92 -9.92 -8.08 7.13
C GLN A 92 -9.32 -7.89 8.51
N ASN A 93 -9.31 -6.66 8.97
CA ASN A 93 -8.91 -6.37 10.33
C ASN A 93 -10.17 -6.10 11.14
N GLN A 94 -10.56 -7.05 11.97
CA GLN A 94 -11.67 -6.89 12.91
C GLN A 94 -11.08 -6.63 14.30
N ASP A 95 -10.70 -5.41 14.55
CA ASP A 95 -10.52 -4.96 15.92
C ASP A 95 -11.90 -4.52 16.46
N ILE A 96 -12.63 -5.48 16.98
CA ILE A 96 -13.86 -5.19 17.72
C ILE A 96 -13.43 -4.85 19.15
N LEU A 97 -13.24 -3.56 19.40
CA LEU A 97 -13.20 -3.06 20.76
C LEU A 97 -14.64 -2.99 21.27
N THR A 98 -15.03 -4.01 22.03
CA THR A 98 -16.27 -3.97 22.78
C THR A 98 -15.96 -3.32 24.12
N GLU A 99 -16.14 -2.02 24.24
CA GLU A 99 -16.21 -1.37 25.53
C GLU A 99 -17.62 -1.58 26.10
N GLU A 100 -17.76 -2.52 27.00
CA GLU A 100 -18.95 -2.62 27.84
C GLU A 100 -18.85 -1.61 28.98
N ASP A 101 -19.57 -0.51 28.84
CA ASP A 101 -19.85 0.35 29.99
C ASP A 101 -21.16 -0.09 30.64
N ASP A 102 -21.05 -0.86 31.72
CA ASP A 102 -22.17 -1.43 32.46
C ASP A 102 -23.11 -0.37 33.06
N GLN A 103 -22.68 0.89 33.13
CA GLN A 103 -23.48 1.95 33.75
C GLN A 103 -24.39 2.71 32.80
N LYS A 104 -24.16 2.65 31.46
CA LYS A 104 -24.90 3.49 30.52
C LYS A 104 -25.66 2.74 29.42
N LYS A 105 -25.58 1.43 29.33
CA LYS A 105 -26.23 0.60 28.29
C LYS A 105 -25.96 1.10 26.84
N THR A 106 -24.90 1.86 26.61
CA THR A 106 -24.48 2.33 25.30
C THR A 106 -23.39 1.43 24.76
N PHE A 107 -23.79 0.53 23.88
CA PHE A 107 -22.87 -0.24 23.07
C PHE A 107 -22.24 0.68 22.01
N ARG A 108 -21.03 1.15 22.24
CA ARG A 108 -20.23 1.77 21.20
C ARG A 108 -19.45 0.68 20.48
N ARG A 109 -19.97 0.20 19.39
CA ARG A 109 -19.20 -0.61 18.44
C ARG A 109 -18.30 0.34 17.64
N PHE A 110 -17.07 0.49 18.08
CA PHE A 110 -16.02 1.02 17.21
C PHE A 110 -15.46 -0.14 16.39
N GLY A 111 -16.10 -0.43 15.27
CA GLY A 111 -15.55 -1.28 14.26
C GLY A 111 -14.75 -0.45 13.29
N SER A 112 -13.44 -0.33 13.47
CA SER A 112 -12.59 0.12 12.40
C SER A 112 -12.37 -1.05 11.44
N TYR A 113 -13.18 -1.12 10.40
CA TYR A 113 -12.95 -2.03 9.29
C TYR A 113 -11.79 -1.47 8.45
N GLN A 114 -10.57 -1.86 8.77
CA GLN A 114 -9.46 -1.68 7.85
C GLN A 114 -9.45 -2.90 6.92
N SER A 115 -10.14 -2.78 5.81
CA SER A 115 -10.04 -3.76 4.75
C SER A 115 -9.07 -3.25 3.69
N ALA A 116 -7.97 -3.93 3.51
CA ALA A 116 -7.07 -3.73 2.40
C ALA A 116 -7.28 -4.85 1.39
N SER A 117 -7.29 -4.52 0.12
CA SER A 117 -7.50 -5.49 -0.95
C SER A 117 -6.57 -5.21 -2.11
N ARG A 118 -5.99 -6.25 -2.67
CA ARG A 118 -5.13 -6.16 -3.85
C ARG A 118 -5.53 -7.20 -4.89
N MET A 119 -5.78 -6.75 -6.09
CA MET A 119 -6.08 -7.61 -7.23
C MET A 119 -4.84 -7.77 -8.11
N VAL A 120 -4.52 -9.01 -8.44
CA VAL A 120 -3.45 -9.39 -9.36
C VAL A 120 -4.08 -10.08 -10.55
N THR A 121 -3.86 -9.53 -11.74
CA THR A 121 -4.35 -10.12 -13.00
C THR A 121 -3.20 -10.83 -13.69
N LEU A 122 -3.40 -12.10 -13.99
CA LEU A 122 -2.42 -12.94 -14.69
C LEU A 122 -2.75 -13.03 -16.18
N PRO A 123 -1.76 -13.34 -17.04
CA PRO A 123 -2.01 -13.48 -18.47
C PRO A 123 -2.80 -14.76 -18.83
N HIS A 124 -2.96 -15.68 -17.88
CA HIS A 124 -3.64 -16.97 -18.10
C HIS A 124 -4.73 -17.18 -17.06
N PRO A 125 -5.79 -17.92 -17.40
CA PRO A 125 -6.77 -18.37 -16.41
C PRO A 125 -6.10 -19.14 -15.28
N ILE A 126 -6.61 -18.98 -14.08
CA ILE A 126 -6.10 -19.65 -12.90
C ILE A 126 -6.93 -20.90 -12.63
N ASP A 127 -6.26 -22.06 -12.57
CA ASP A 127 -6.90 -23.28 -12.09
C ASP A 127 -6.82 -23.31 -10.55
N GLU A 128 -7.91 -22.96 -9.90
CA GLU A 128 -8.00 -22.86 -8.43
C GLU A 128 -7.60 -24.16 -7.72
N LYS A 129 -7.82 -25.32 -8.36
CA LYS A 129 -7.49 -26.63 -7.78
C LYS A 129 -5.99 -26.87 -7.69
N LYS A 130 -5.22 -26.18 -8.49
CA LYS A 130 -3.77 -26.34 -8.55
C LYS A 130 -3.00 -25.24 -7.81
N VAL A 131 -3.70 -24.22 -7.35
CA VAL A 131 -3.09 -23.13 -6.58
C VAL A 131 -2.69 -23.61 -5.20
N LYS A 132 -1.48 -23.28 -4.79
CA LYS A 132 -0.99 -23.52 -3.44
C LYS A 132 -0.68 -22.18 -2.77
N ALA A 133 -1.13 -22.02 -1.55
CA ALA A 133 -0.85 -20.83 -0.77
C ALA A 133 -0.28 -21.22 0.59
N SER A 134 0.73 -20.50 1.03
CA SER A 134 1.32 -20.63 2.35
C SER A 134 1.49 -19.26 2.99
N TYR A 135 1.34 -19.19 4.28
CA TYR A 135 1.55 -17.99 5.07
C TYR A 135 2.40 -18.31 6.30
N ARG A 136 3.59 -17.72 6.37
CA ARG A 136 4.54 -17.90 7.46
C ARG A 136 5.28 -16.60 7.73
N ASP A 137 5.45 -16.28 8.99
CA ASP A 137 6.28 -15.15 9.45
C ASP A 137 5.93 -13.82 8.75
N GLY A 138 4.65 -13.56 8.49
CA GLY A 138 4.21 -12.36 7.82
C GLY A 138 4.37 -12.36 6.30
N LEU A 139 4.81 -13.46 5.70
CA LEU A 139 4.96 -13.62 4.25
C LEU A 139 3.91 -14.57 3.69
N LEU A 140 3.05 -14.04 2.83
CA LEU A 140 2.13 -14.83 2.03
C LEU A 140 2.81 -15.19 0.71
N GLU A 141 2.85 -16.47 0.40
CA GLU A 141 3.35 -16.99 -0.87
C GLU A 141 2.26 -17.80 -1.56
N ILE A 142 1.98 -17.47 -2.80
CA ILE A 142 0.97 -18.16 -3.61
C ILE A 142 1.64 -18.66 -4.88
N THR A 143 1.60 -19.97 -5.08
CA THR A 143 2.14 -20.63 -6.26
C THR A 143 1.01 -20.98 -7.20
N ILE A 144 1.06 -20.44 -8.40
CA ILE A 144 0.06 -20.66 -9.46
C ILE A 144 0.74 -21.33 -10.64
N PRO A 145 0.41 -22.57 -10.95
CA PRO A 145 0.93 -23.24 -12.14
C PRO A 145 0.46 -22.54 -13.41
N LYS A 146 1.38 -22.34 -14.34
CA LYS A 146 1.04 -21.82 -15.66
C LYS A 146 0.28 -22.87 -16.44
N ILE A 147 -0.81 -22.44 -17.07
CA ILE A 147 -1.51 -23.29 -18.02
C ILE A 147 -0.74 -23.23 -19.33
N GLN A 148 -0.18 -24.33 -19.73
CA GLN A 148 0.42 -24.47 -21.05
C GLN A 148 -0.67 -24.51 -22.12
N GLY A 149 -0.52 -23.66 -23.12
CA GLY A 149 -1.42 -23.67 -24.27
C GLY A 149 -1.34 -25.04 -24.96
N LYS A 150 -2.51 -25.58 -25.31
CA LYS A 150 -2.57 -26.81 -26.10
C LYS A 150 -2.40 -26.44 -27.56
N LYS A 151 -1.42 -27.05 -28.22
CA LYS A 151 -1.26 -26.93 -29.65
C LYS A 151 -2.43 -27.62 -30.34
N ILE A 152 -3.06 -26.90 -31.25
CA ILE A 152 -4.14 -27.45 -32.11
C ILE A 152 -3.52 -27.70 -33.49
N ASP A 153 -3.56 -28.92 -33.96
CA ASP A 153 -3.16 -29.25 -35.32
C ASP A 153 -4.27 -28.91 -36.28
N LEU A 154 -3.92 -28.24 -37.37
CA LEU A 154 -4.86 -27.96 -38.44
C LEU A 154 -5.09 -29.21 -39.25
N VAL A 155 -6.34 -29.50 -39.53
CA VAL A 155 -6.78 -30.60 -40.41
C VAL A 155 -7.16 -29.98 -41.73
N ASP A 156 -6.70 -30.58 -42.82
CA ASP A 156 -7.07 -30.18 -44.20
C ASP A 156 -8.55 -30.40 -44.49
#